data_a01c8f0c69829f519158c13f6b586705
#
_entry.id   a01c8f0c69829f519158c13f6b586705
#
_cell.length_a   1.000
_cell.length_b   1.000
_cell.length_c   1.000
_cell.angle_alpha   90.00
_cell.angle_beta   90.00
_cell.angle_gamma   90.00
#
_symmetry.space_group_name_H-M   'P 1'
#
loop_
_entity.id
_entity.type
_entity.pdbx_description
1 polymer ?
#
loop_
_entity_poly.entity_id
_entity_poly.type
_entity_poly.pdbx_seq_one_letter_code
_entity_poly.pdbx_strand_id
1 'polypeptide(L)'
;MRSGFVAILGRPNVGKSTLLNAIVGTKVSITSSRPNTTRFGVRGVLHRAGAQAVFVDTPGLHRPKSVLGGRLNERAVGTLRDVDVVVAVLDATAPVGPGDRMVLSSAVSALAEPDATGGLLVAVNKLDRARPNQLVERLTQAVEAVEALAEGAAAVVEGAEFFPVSAVTGQGVDGLVEAVLARLPEGPAYFPPEMVSDLPEAIAVAELVREQLLVRAREELPHSIACVVTEWEWPRIRCEILVERESQKGIVIGVGGEVLKAVGTAVRAQLDEGAYLELFVRVEPHWQQRAESLDRLGY
;
A
#
# COMPACT_ATOMS: atom_id res chain seq x y z
N MET A 1 -27.73 1.09 0.84
CA MET A 1 -26.64 1.53 -0.03
C MET A 1 -25.70 0.36 -0.26
N ARG A 2 -24.82 0.43 -1.26
CA ARG A 2 -23.75 -0.57 -1.40
C ARG A 2 -22.56 -0.18 -0.55
N SER A 3 -22.00 -1.11 0.23
CA SER A 3 -20.82 -0.83 1.05
C SER A 3 -20.04 -2.11 1.32
N GLY A 4 -18.70 -1.99 1.35
CA GLY A 4 -17.86 -3.16 1.60
C GLY A 4 -16.37 -2.84 1.60
N PHE A 5 -15.58 -3.87 1.89
CA PHE A 5 -14.14 -3.82 1.95
C PHE A 5 -13.48 -4.35 0.68
N VAL A 6 -12.43 -3.69 0.26
CA VAL A 6 -11.69 -3.99 -0.98
C VAL A 6 -10.21 -4.15 -0.67
N ALA A 7 -9.65 -5.33 -0.83
CA ALA A 7 -8.21 -5.53 -0.68
C ALA A 7 -7.46 -5.14 -1.95
N ILE A 8 -6.41 -4.33 -1.82
CA ILE A 8 -5.47 -4.05 -2.91
C ILE A 8 -4.23 -4.91 -2.72
N LEU A 9 -4.05 -5.91 -3.57
CA LEU A 9 -2.92 -6.83 -3.55
C LEU A 9 -1.95 -6.57 -4.71
N GLY A 10 -0.71 -6.95 -4.55
CA GLY A 10 0.28 -6.88 -5.61
C GLY A 10 1.69 -7.00 -5.07
N ARG A 11 2.66 -7.26 -5.95
CA ARG A 11 4.07 -7.23 -5.58
C ARG A 11 4.50 -5.84 -5.07
N PRO A 12 5.66 -5.73 -4.40
CA PRO A 12 6.25 -4.42 -4.15
C PRO A 12 6.42 -3.61 -5.45
N ASN A 13 6.19 -2.30 -5.38
CA ASN A 13 6.41 -1.32 -6.46
C ASN A 13 5.52 -1.44 -7.70
N VAL A 14 4.46 -2.23 -7.71
CA VAL A 14 3.46 -2.24 -8.80
C VAL A 14 2.54 -1.02 -8.79
N GLY A 15 2.56 -0.21 -7.70
CA GLY A 15 1.81 1.03 -7.60
C GLY A 15 0.51 0.95 -6.79
N LYS A 16 0.39 0.00 -5.84
CA LYS A 16 -0.81 -0.16 -4.98
C LYS A 16 -1.19 1.11 -4.23
N SER A 17 -0.27 1.68 -3.46
CA SER A 17 -0.51 2.93 -2.70
C SER A 17 -0.80 4.12 -3.60
N THR A 18 -0.17 4.19 -4.78
CA THR A 18 -0.46 5.22 -5.79
C THR A 18 -1.89 5.06 -6.31
N LEU A 19 -2.31 3.82 -6.58
CA LEU A 19 -3.66 3.51 -7.04
C LEU A 19 -4.70 3.85 -5.96
N LEU A 20 -4.43 3.49 -4.68
CA LEU A 20 -5.30 3.87 -3.58
C LEU A 20 -5.49 5.39 -3.51
N ASN A 21 -4.38 6.16 -3.54
CA ASN A 21 -4.46 7.62 -3.51
C ASN A 21 -5.24 8.19 -4.71
N ALA A 22 -5.07 7.62 -5.91
CA ALA A 22 -5.81 8.02 -7.10
C ALA A 22 -7.32 7.72 -6.99
N ILE A 23 -7.70 6.57 -6.43
CA ILE A 23 -9.10 6.17 -6.19
C ILE A 23 -9.77 7.10 -5.18
N VAL A 24 -9.11 7.37 -4.05
CA VAL A 24 -9.67 8.22 -2.98
C VAL A 24 -9.64 9.70 -3.35
N GLY A 25 -8.75 10.10 -4.27
CA GLY A 25 -8.58 11.48 -4.71
C GLY A 25 -7.76 12.36 -3.78
N THR A 26 -7.18 11.77 -2.72
CA THR A 26 -6.27 12.43 -1.79
C THR A 26 -5.18 11.48 -1.31
N LYS A 27 -4.11 12.02 -0.72
CA LYS A 27 -3.00 11.22 -0.21
C LYS A 27 -3.34 10.60 1.14
N VAL A 28 -3.63 9.31 1.17
CA VAL A 28 -3.88 8.52 2.39
C VAL A 28 -2.75 7.52 2.67
N SER A 29 -2.01 7.10 1.66
CA SER A 29 -0.87 6.19 1.79
C SER A 29 0.40 6.81 1.20
N ILE A 30 1.54 6.55 1.83
CA ILE A 30 2.83 7.00 1.31
C ILE A 30 3.23 6.22 0.06
N THR A 31 3.97 6.88 -0.82
CA THR A 31 4.43 6.30 -2.09
C THR A 31 5.94 6.35 -2.21
N SER A 32 6.54 5.34 -2.80
CA SER A 32 7.98 5.32 -3.07
C SER A 32 8.31 4.33 -4.19
N SER A 33 9.42 4.56 -4.87
CA SER A 33 9.98 3.59 -5.82
C SER A 33 10.70 2.41 -5.12
N ARG A 34 10.78 2.42 -3.78
CA ARG A 34 11.47 1.38 -3.01
C ARG A 34 10.50 0.25 -2.63
N PRO A 35 10.94 -1.02 -2.61
CA PRO A 35 10.11 -2.13 -2.14
C PRO A 35 9.78 -1.98 -0.64
N ASN A 36 8.64 -2.56 -0.21
CA ASN A 36 8.17 -2.52 1.16
C ASN A 36 7.93 -1.09 1.70
N THR A 37 7.40 -0.21 0.84
CA THR A 37 6.99 1.15 1.22
C THR A 37 5.84 1.09 2.21
N THR A 38 4.77 0.36 1.91
CA THR A 38 3.64 0.15 2.82
C THR A 38 4.01 -0.89 3.88
N ARG A 39 3.89 -0.52 5.15
CA ARG A 39 4.12 -1.40 6.32
C ARG A 39 2.89 -1.52 7.20
N PHE A 40 2.01 -0.53 7.16
CA PHE A 40 0.72 -0.54 7.83
C PHE A 40 -0.38 -0.84 6.82
N GLY A 41 -1.44 -1.51 7.28
CA GLY A 41 -2.67 -1.62 6.50
C GLY A 41 -3.38 -0.27 6.50
N VAL A 42 -3.20 0.52 5.45
CA VAL A 42 -3.85 1.83 5.31
C VAL A 42 -5.21 1.63 4.70
N ARG A 43 -6.27 2.13 5.37
CA ARG A 43 -7.61 2.17 4.81
C ARG A 43 -7.85 3.52 4.14
N GLY A 44 -8.30 3.47 2.89
CA GLY A 44 -8.77 4.62 2.15
C GLY A 44 -10.26 4.48 1.86
N VAL A 45 -11.06 5.45 2.25
CA VAL A 45 -12.52 5.41 2.11
C VAL A 45 -12.95 6.24 0.92
N LEU A 46 -13.60 5.59 -0.05
CA LEU A 46 -14.22 6.24 -1.19
C LEU A 46 -15.71 6.37 -0.94
N HIS A 47 -16.22 7.61 -0.99
CA HIS A 47 -17.64 7.90 -0.95
C HIS A 47 -18.16 8.21 -2.34
N ARG A 48 -19.29 7.62 -2.71
CA ARG A 48 -20.06 7.90 -3.93
C ARG A 48 -21.55 7.93 -3.60
N ALA A 49 -22.35 8.52 -4.49
CA ALA A 49 -23.81 8.54 -4.31
C ALA A 49 -24.34 7.09 -4.19
N GLY A 50 -24.88 6.75 -3.04
CA GLY A 50 -25.45 5.41 -2.78
C GLY A 50 -24.42 4.30 -2.56
N ALA A 51 -23.12 4.61 -2.43
CA ALA A 51 -22.09 3.59 -2.21
C ALA A 51 -20.90 4.10 -1.36
N GLN A 52 -20.27 3.17 -0.63
CA GLN A 52 -19.01 3.39 0.10
C GLN A 52 -18.09 2.19 -0.10
N ALA A 53 -16.86 2.41 -0.59
CA ALA A 53 -15.83 1.39 -0.69
C ALA A 53 -14.69 1.69 0.27
N VAL A 54 -14.32 0.72 1.09
CA VAL A 54 -13.19 0.80 2.03
C VAL A 54 -12.03 0.02 1.44
N PHE A 55 -11.10 0.71 0.80
CA PHE A 55 -9.91 0.10 0.23
C PHE A 55 -8.85 -0.10 1.29
N VAL A 56 -8.28 -1.30 1.36
CA VAL A 56 -7.18 -1.64 2.25
C VAL A 56 -5.90 -1.81 1.43
N ASP A 57 -4.96 -0.83 1.54
CA ASP A 57 -3.62 -0.96 0.96
C ASP A 57 -2.80 -1.92 1.79
N THR A 58 -2.41 -3.03 1.20
CA THR A 58 -1.63 -4.07 1.89
C THR A 58 -0.15 -3.95 1.59
N PRO A 59 0.73 -4.37 2.52
CA PRO A 59 2.13 -4.60 2.19
C PRO A 59 2.27 -5.50 0.95
N GLY A 60 3.29 -5.23 0.13
CA GLY A 60 3.50 -6.02 -1.09
C GLY A 60 3.87 -7.48 -0.77
N LEU A 61 3.14 -8.44 -1.34
CA LEU A 61 3.43 -9.86 -1.18
C LEU A 61 4.76 -10.23 -1.85
N HIS A 62 5.66 -10.85 -1.08
CA HIS A 62 6.97 -11.30 -1.56
C HIS A 62 7.50 -12.42 -0.66
N ARG A 63 8.55 -13.14 -1.09
CA ARG A 63 9.23 -14.11 -0.23
C ARG A 63 9.94 -13.37 0.91
N PRO A 64 9.59 -13.62 2.20
CA PRO A 64 10.15 -12.88 3.32
C PRO A 64 11.63 -13.24 3.53
N LYS A 65 12.44 -12.24 3.86
CA LYS A 65 13.87 -12.39 4.18
C LYS A 65 14.20 -11.93 5.61
N SER A 66 13.22 -11.44 6.36
CA SER A 66 13.34 -10.96 7.73
C SER A 66 12.08 -11.25 8.53
N VAL A 67 12.13 -11.15 9.86
CA VAL A 67 10.94 -11.26 10.73
C VAL A 67 9.91 -10.20 10.35
N LEU A 68 10.36 -8.95 10.13
CA LEU A 68 9.49 -7.89 9.62
C LEU A 68 8.79 -8.31 8.31
N GLY A 69 9.53 -8.84 7.33
CA GLY A 69 8.97 -9.29 6.05
C GLY A 69 7.92 -10.39 6.23
N GLY A 70 8.12 -11.32 7.18
CA GLY A 70 7.15 -12.35 7.56
C GLY A 70 5.84 -11.72 8.07
N ARG A 71 5.92 -10.82 9.04
CA ARG A 71 4.77 -10.11 9.62
C ARG A 71 4.00 -9.29 8.56
N LEU A 72 4.72 -8.63 7.64
CA LEU A 72 4.08 -7.88 6.56
C LEU A 72 3.28 -8.78 5.62
N ASN A 73 3.81 -9.97 5.27
CA ASN A 73 3.08 -10.96 4.47
C ASN A 73 1.86 -11.52 5.21
N GLU A 74 1.99 -11.85 6.49
CA GLU A 74 0.86 -12.32 7.32
C GLU A 74 -0.27 -11.29 7.36
N ARG A 75 0.05 -10.00 7.51
CA ARG A 75 -0.94 -8.92 7.44
C ARG A 75 -1.62 -8.82 6.08
N ALA A 76 -0.83 -8.89 5.00
CA ALA A 76 -1.39 -8.83 3.65
C ALA A 76 -2.36 -9.98 3.38
N VAL A 77 -2.01 -11.20 3.79
CA VAL A 77 -2.89 -12.38 3.66
C VAL A 77 -4.06 -12.32 4.63
N GLY A 78 -3.83 -11.86 5.87
CA GLY A 78 -4.88 -11.70 6.88
C GLY A 78 -6.01 -10.75 6.44
N THR A 79 -5.65 -9.71 5.67
CA THR A 79 -6.64 -8.75 5.12
C THR A 79 -7.63 -9.40 4.16
N LEU A 80 -7.28 -10.55 3.55
CA LEU A 80 -8.14 -11.22 2.56
C LEU A 80 -9.33 -11.97 3.15
N ARG A 81 -9.37 -12.18 4.47
CA ARG A 81 -10.43 -12.99 5.09
C ARG A 81 -11.79 -12.31 5.15
N ASP A 82 -11.78 -10.97 5.21
CA ASP A 82 -12.98 -10.17 5.49
C ASP A 82 -13.18 -9.10 4.41
N VAL A 83 -12.89 -9.41 3.15
CA VAL A 83 -13.08 -8.46 2.05
C VAL A 83 -14.08 -8.96 1.02
N ASP A 84 -14.87 -8.00 0.50
CA ASP A 84 -15.91 -8.27 -0.50
C ASP A 84 -15.33 -8.31 -1.93
N VAL A 85 -14.25 -7.58 -2.19
CA VAL A 85 -13.61 -7.49 -3.52
C VAL A 85 -12.09 -7.52 -3.37
N VAL A 86 -11.42 -8.19 -4.29
CA VAL A 86 -9.95 -8.15 -4.38
C VAL A 86 -9.52 -7.47 -5.68
N VAL A 87 -8.71 -6.43 -5.56
CA VAL A 87 -8.03 -5.76 -6.68
C VAL A 87 -6.57 -6.23 -6.71
N ALA A 88 -6.24 -7.13 -7.64
CA ALA A 88 -4.86 -7.57 -7.88
C ALA A 88 -4.17 -6.59 -8.84
N VAL A 89 -3.07 -5.97 -8.40
CA VAL A 89 -2.33 -4.96 -9.18
C VAL A 89 -1.08 -5.58 -9.78
N LEU A 90 -0.99 -5.55 -11.10
CA LEU A 90 0.14 -6.00 -11.91
C LEU A 90 0.84 -4.80 -12.58
N ASP A 91 2.09 -4.97 -13.01
CA ASP A 91 2.87 -3.94 -13.67
C ASP A 91 2.87 -4.15 -15.20
N ALA A 92 2.28 -3.21 -15.95
CA ALA A 92 2.21 -3.26 -17.42
C ALA A 92 3.60 -3.21 -18.08
N THR A 93 4.62 -2.74 -17.38
CA THR A 93 5.99 -2.59 -17.93
C THR A 93 6.85 -3.84 -17.76
N ALA A 94 6.39 -4.84 -17.02
CA ALA A 94 7.12 -6.07 -16.71
C ALA A 94 6.30 -7.32 -17.05
N PRO A 95 6.91 -8.44 -17.47
CA PRO A 95 6.21 -9.71 -17.67
C PRO A 95 5.55 -10.22 -16.38
N VAL A 96 4.42 -10.93 -16.54
CA VAL A 96 3.76 -11.63 -15.41
C VAL A 96 4.67 -12.76 -14.92
N GLY A 97 5.32 -12.52 -13.78
CA GLY A 97 6.32 -13.40 -13.21
C GLY A 97 5.80 -14.26 -12.04
N PRO A 98 6.68 -15.05 -11.40
CA PRO A 98 6.31 -15.92 -10.27
C PRO A 98 5.69 -15.15 -9.09
N GLY A 99 6.14 -13.91 -8.83
CA GLY A 99 5.58 -13.07 -7.78
C GLY A 99 4.15 -12.59 -8.08
N ASP A 100 3.84 -12.31 -9.36
CA ASP A 100 2.49 -11.94 -9.79
C ASP A 100 1.55 -13.15 -9.68
N ARG A 101 2.02 -14.33 -10.11
CA ARG A 101 1.26 -15.59 -9.97
C ARG A 101 0.94 -15.92 -8.51
N MET A 102 1.89 -15.66 -7.59
CA MET A 102 1.66 -15.83 -6.15
C MET A 102 0.55 -14.87 -5.64
N VAL A 103 0.55 -13.62 -6.09
CA VAL A 103 -0.49 -12.62 -5.75
C VAL A 103 -1.86 -13.08 -6.28
N LEU A 104 -1.94 -13.47 -7.55
CA LEU A 104 -3.17 -13.95 -8.18
C LEU A 104 -3.70 -15.22 -7.48
N SER A 105 -2.82 -16.19 -7.19
CA SER A 105 -3.19 -17.41 -6.46
C SER A 105 -3.74 -17.08 -5.07
N SER A 106 -3.11 -16.16 -4.32
CA SER A 106 -3.60 -15.75 -3.01
C SER A 106 -4.99 -15.07 -3.11
N ALA A 107 -5.19 -14.24 -4.13
CA ALA A 107 -6.48 -13.58 -4.37
C ALA A 107 -7.59 -14.57 -4.73
N VAL A 108 -7.32 -15.47 -5.66
CA VAL A 108 -8.28 -16.52 -6.10
C VAL A 108 -8.62 -17.44 -4.93
N SER A 109 -7.61 -17.89 -4.17
CA SER A 109 -7.85 -18.79 -3.02
C SER A 109 -8.71 -18.15 -1.95
N ALA A 110 -8.53 -16.86 -1.68
CA ALA A 110 -9.36 -16.15 -0.69
C ALA A 110 -10.81 -15.97 -1.14
N LEU A 111 -11.03 -15.73 -2.44
CA LEU A 111 -12.36 -15.59 -3.02
C LEU A 111 -13.06 -16.92 -3.32
N ALA A 112 -12.34 -18.03 -3.29
CA ALA A 112 -12.90 -19.38 -3.45
C ALA A 112 -13.47 -19.96 -2.15
N GLU A 113 -13.31 -19.30 -1.01
CA GLU A 113 -13.92 -19.70 0.26
C GLU A 113 -15.46 -19.68 0.16
N PRO A 114 -16.16 -20.63 0.84
CA PRO A 114 -17.62 -20.81 0.66
C PRO A 114 -18.47 -19.57 0.96
N ASP A 115 -18.00 -18.70 1.86
CA ASP A 115 -18.71 -17.49 2.28
C ASP A 115 -18.28 -16.23 1.51
N ALA A 116 -17.33 -16.34 0.57
CA ALA A 116 -16.88 -15.23 -0.23
C ALA A 116 -17.92 -14.87 -1.30
N THR A 117 -18.44 -13.65 -1.26
CA THR A 117 -19.41 -13.14 -2.24
C THR A 117 -18.79 -12.22 -3.28
N GLY A 118 -17.50 -11.99 -3.15
CA GLY A 118 -16.76 -10.97 -3.89
C GLY A 118 -16.22 -11.44 -5.23
N GLY A 119 -15.58 -10.50 -5.95
CA GLY A 119 -15.01 -10.72 -7.26
C GLY A 119 -13.53 -10.36 -7.32
N LEU A 120 -12.83 -10.96 -8.29
CA LEU A 120 -11.46 -10.62 -8.65
C LEU A 120 -11.44 -9.56 -9.74
N LEU A 121 -10.79 -8.42 -9.45
CA LEU A 121 -10.46 -7.41 -10.43
C LEU A 121 -8.94 -7.33 -10.60
N VAL A 122 -8.46 -7.34 -11.81
CA VAL A 122 -7.02 -7.30 -12.11
C VAL A 122 -6.68 -5.95 -12.74
N ALA A 123 -5.99 -5.09 -12.00
CA ALA A 123 -5.52 -3.80 -12.49
C ALA A 123 -4.12 -3.93 -13.08
N VAL A 124 -3.99 -3.82 -14.40
CA VAL A 124 -2.70 -3.78 -15.10
C VAL A 124 -2.22 -2.33 -15.12
N ASN A 125 -1.43 -1.96 -14.11
CA ASN A 125 -1.06 -0.58 -13.81
C ASN A 125 0.21 -0.13 -14.55
N LYS A 126 0.47 1.19 -14.55
CA LYS A 126 1.54 1.90 -15.24
C LYS A 126 1.35 1.96 -16.76
N LEU A 127 0.09 2.08 -17.18
CA LEU A 127 -0.29 2.27 -18.59
C LEU A 127 0.45 3.45 -19.24
N ASP A 128 0.72 4.53 -18.47
CA ASP A 128 1.49 5.70 -18.88
C ASP A 128 2.93 5.40 -19.32
N ARG A 129 3.47 4.23 -18.96
CA ARG A 129 4.84 3.79 -19.25
C ARG A 129 4.91 2.59 -20.21
N ALA A 130 3.80 1.91 -20.42
CA ALA A 130 3.74 0.72 -21.27
C ALA A 130 3.53 1.11 -22.73
N ARG A 131 4.22 0.43 -23.64
CA ARG A 131 3.93 0.52 -25.09
C ARG A 131 2.66 -0.26 -25.41
N PRO A 132 1.87 0.13 -26.45
CA PRO A 132 0.63 -0.56 -26.78
C PRO A 132 0.77 -2.10 -26.93
N ASN A 133 1.80 -2.56 -27.63
CA ASN A 133 2.04 -4.01 -27.79
C ASN A 133 2.40 -4.70 -26.46
N GLN A 134 3.13 -4.02 -25.59
CA GLN A 134 3.42 -4.56 -24.25
C GLN A 134 2.15 -4.69 -23.43
N LEU A 135 1.26 -3.70 -23.48
CA LEU A 135 -0.01 -3.76 -22.76
C LEU A 135 -0.84 -4.96 -23.18
N VAL A 136 -1.02 -5.18 -24.49
CA VAL A 136 -1.76 -6.34 -25.01
C VAL A 136 -1.12 -7.65 -24.51
N GLU A 137 0.20 -7.77 -24.62
CA GLU A 137 0.92 -8.96 -24.14
C GLU A 137 0.74 -9.17 -22.62
N ARG A 138 0.76 -8.09 -21.81
CA ARG A 138 0.59 -8.19 -20.35
C ARG A 138 -0.84 -8.56 -19.97
N LEU A 139 -1.83 -8.02 -20.68
CA LEU A 139 -3.22 -8.41 -20.50
C LEU A 139 -3.42 -9.89 -20.82
N THR A 140 -2.89 -10.37 -21.96
CA THR A 140 -2.95 -11.80 -22.30
C THR A 140 -2.30 -12.67 -21.23
N GLN A 141 -1.07 -12.32 -20.78
CA GLN A 141 -0.39 -13.06 -19.71
C GLN A 141 -1.15 -13.03 -18.37
N ALA A 142 -1.84 -11.93 -18.06
CA ALA A 142 -2.64 -11.81 -16.85
C ALA A 142 -3.88 -12.73 -16.93
N VAL A 143 -4.56 -12.75 -18.07
CA VAL A 143 -5.69 -13.67 -18.33
C VAL A 143 -5.25 -15.12 -18.18
N GLU A 144 -4.21 -15.53 -18.94
CA GLU A 144 -3.65 -16.89 -18.85
C GLU A 144 -3.24 -17.29 -17.43
N ALA A 145 -2.67 -16.34 -16.67
CA ALA A 145 -2.25 -16.60 -15.29
C ALA A 145 -3.44 -16.79 -14.33
N VAL A 146 -4.58 -16.13 -14.57
CA VAL A 146 -5.83 -16.31 -13.80
C VAL A 146 -6.52 -17.60 -14.23
N GLU A 147 -6.65 -17.86 -15.54
CA GLU A 147 -7.26 -19.08 -16.07
C GLU A 147 -6.56 -20.35 -15.57
N ALA A 148 -5.23 -20.31 -15.42
CA ALA A 148 -4.46 -21.41 -14.85
C ALA A 148 -4.80 -21.74 -13.39
N LEU A 149 -5.61 -20.92 -12.71
CA LEU A 149 -6.06 -21.09 -11.32
C LEU A 149 -7.51 -21.59 -11.22
N ALA A 150 -8.13 -22.00 -12.32
CA ALA A 150 -9.55 -22.37 -12.37
C ALA A 150 -9.88 -23.63 -11.58
N GLU A 151 -8.90 -24.53 -11.29
CA GLU A 151 -9.13 -25.72 -10.51
C GLU A 151 -9.61 -25.38 -9.08
N GLY A 152 -10.84 -25.75 -8.77
CA GLY A 152 -11.51 -25.45 -7.48
C GLY A 152 -12.01 -24.01 -7.31
N ALA A 153 -11.83 -23.13 -8.33
CA ALA A 153 -12.18 -21.71 -8.25
C ALA A 153 -12.80 -21.17 -9.56
N ALA A 154 -13.47 -22.01 -10.33
CA ALA A 154 -13.96 -21.67 -11.67
C ALA A 154 -14.82 -20.39 -11.69
N ALA A 155 -15.77 -20.24 -10.75
CA ALA A 155 -16.63 -19.07 -10.67
C ALA A 155 -15.87 -17.75 -10.44
N VAL A 156 -14.81 -17.77 -9.64
CA VAL A 156 -13.93 -16.61 -9.40
C VAL A 156 -13.17 -16.23 -10.66
N VAL A 157 -12.64 -17.24 -11.36
CA VAL A 157 -11.86 -17.07 -12.59
C VAL A 157 -12.74 -16.56 -13.74
N GLU A 158 -13.93 -17.15 -13.94
CA GLU A 158 -14.90 -16.72 -14.96
C GLU A 158 -15.42 -15.31 -14.73
N GLY A 159 -15.57 -14.89 -13.46
CA GLY A 159 -16.00 -13.54 -13.07
C GLY A 159 -14.89 -12.49 -13.01
N ALA A 160 -13.64 -12.87 -13.31
CA ALA A 160 -12.50 -11.95 -13.24
C ALA A 160 -12.54 -10.92 -14.38
N GLU A 161 -12.32 -9.65 -14.04
CA GLU A 161 -12.23 -8.56 -15.00
C GLU A 161 -10.87 -7.88 -14.97
N PHE A 162 -10.40 -7.39 -16.13
CA PHE A 162 -9.06 -6.85 -16.32
C PHE A 162 -9.13 -5.38 -16.75
N PHE A 163 -8.44 -4.52 -16.01
CA PHE A 163 -8.44 -3.07 -16.19
C PHE A 163 -7.04 -2.54 -16.47
N PRO A 164 -6.74 -2.07 -17.69
CA PRO A 164 -5.53 -1.28 -17.92
C PRO A 164 -5.69 0.09 -17.27
N VAL A 165 -4.79 0.43 -16.33
CA VAL A 165 -4.88 1.66 -15.55
C VAL A 165 -3.54 2.38 -15.46
N SER A 166 -3.58 3.69 -15.27
CA SER A 166 -2.44 4.47 -14.78
C SER A 166 -2.82 5.16 -13.49
N ALA A 167 -2.30 4.67 -12.39
CA ALA A 167 -2.50 5.28 -11.08
C ALA A 167 -1.90 6.70 -10.97
N VAL A 168 -0.96 7.05 -11.84
CA VAL A 168 -0.32 8.37 -11.88
C VAL A 168 -1.16 9.39 -12.63
N THR A 169 -1.75 9.00 -13.77
CA THR A 169 -2.53 9.91 -14.62
C THR A 169 -4.04 9.84 -14.37
N GLY A 170 -4.51 8.83 -13.62
CA GLY A 170 -5.94 8.55 -13.40
C GLY A 170 -6.60 7.77 -14.55
N GLN A 171 -5.91 7.55 -15.67
CA GLN A 171 -6.48 6.84 -16.82
C GLN A 171 -6.94 5.43 -16.43
N GLY A 172 -8.19 5.08 -16.76
CA GLY A 172 -8.80 3.78 -16.50
C GLY A 172 -9.22 3.54 -15.03
N VAL A 173 -8.89 4.45 -14.10
CA VAL A 173 -9.20 4.29 -12.67
C VAL A 173 -10.72 4.35 -12.42
N ASP A 174 -11.44 5.24 -13.08
CA ASP A 174 -12.90 5.35 -12.90
C ASP A 174 -13.63 4.05 -13.29
N GLY A 175 -13.24 3.41 -14.40
CA GLY A 175 -13.83 2.12 -14.81
C GLY A 175 -13.56 1.00 -13.80
N LEU A 176 -12.34 0.95 -13.20
CA LEU A 176 -12.05 0.04 -12.12
C LEU A 176 -12.90 0.33 -10.87
N VAL A 177 -13.07 1.60 -10.51
CA VAL A 177 -13.90 2.01 -9.37
C VAL A 177 -15.36 1.60 -9.58
N GLU A 178 -15.93 1.84 -10.75
CA GLU A 178 -17.30 1.43 -11.08
C GLU A 178 -17.48 -0.09 -10.96
N ALA A 179 -16.52 -0.86 -11.46
CA ALA A 179 -16.53 -2.32 -11.34
C ALA A 179 -16.44 -2.80 -9.89
N VAL A 180 -15.64 -2.13 -9.04
CA VAL A 180 -15.61 -2.37 -7.60
C VAL A 180 -16.98 -2.11 -6.98
N LEU A 181 -17.52 -0.90 -7.17
CA LEU A 181 -18.79 -0.49 -6.55
C LEU A 181 -19.97 -1.39 -6.96
N ALA A 182 -19.97 -1.89 -8.21
CA ALA A 182 -20.99 -2.81 -8.70
C ALA A 182 -20.99 -4.16 -7.95
N ARG A 183 -19.85 -4.57 -7.39
CA ARG A 183 -19.68 -5.85 -6.69
C ARG A 183 -19.88 -5.77 -5.18
N LEU A 184 -19.94 -4.56 -4.62
CA LEU A 184 -20.14 -4.41 -3.18
C LEU A 184 -21.55 -4.88 -2.76
N PRO A 185 -21.68 -5.53 -1.60
CA PRO A 185 -22.96 -5.94 -1.04
C PRO A 185 -23.81 -4.72 -0.62
N GLU A 186 -25.09 -4.95 -0.40
CA GLU A 186 -25.95 -3.98 0.26
C GLU A 186 -25.69 -3.96 1.75
N GLY A 187 -25.46 -2.76 2.32
CA GLY A 187 -25.14 -2.59 3.73
C GLY A 187 -25.12 -1.12 4.17
N PRO A 188 -24.95 -0.87 5.47
CA PRO A 188 -24.77 0.49 6.00
C PRO A 188 -23.38 1.02 5.66
N ALA A 189 -23.20 2.34 5.74
CA ALA A 189 -21.86 2.93 5.69
C ALA A 189 -21.02 2.52 6.92
N TYR A 190 -19.76 2.18 6.71
CA TYR A 190 -18.80 1.83 7.77
C TYR A 190 -18.15 3.08 8.38
N PHE A 191 -18.01 4.14 7.59
CA PHE A 191 -17.32 5.37 7.98
C PHE A 191 -18.19 6.61 7.70
N PRO A 192 -18.05 7.69 8.50
CA PRO A 192 -18.69 8.97 8.26
C PRO A 192 -18.35 9.54 6.88
N PRO A 193 -19.23 10.34 6.25
CA PRO A 193 -19.02 10.86 4.89
C PRO A 193 -17.76 11.71 4.70
N GLU A 194 -17.27 12.37 5.74
CA GLU A 194 -16.08 13.20 5.74
C GLU A 194 -14.78 12.42 5.94
N MET A 195 -14.85 11.17 6.38
CA MET A 195 -13.67 10.38 6.68
C MET A 195 -13.12 9.72 5.42
N VAL A 196 -11.88 10.07 5.05
CA VAL A 196 -11.15 9.50 3.90
C VAL A 196 -10.14 8.43 4.29
N SER A 197 -9.78 8.35 5.58
CA SER A 197 -8.90 7.32 6.16
C SER A 197 -9.08 7.25 7.67
N ASP A 198 -8.86 6.07 8.25
CA ASP A 198 -8.84 5.83 9.69
C ASP A 198 -7.41 5.72 10.26
N LEU A 199 -6.40 6.08 9.46
CA LEU A 199 -5.01 6.03 9.90
C LEU A 199 -4.77 7.07 11.01
N PRO A 200 -4.31 6.64 12.20
CA PRO A 200 -4.00 7.58 13.28
C PRO A 200 -2.98 8.63 12.83
N GLU A 201 -3.21 9.90 13.17
CA GLU A 201 -2.36 11.04 12.76
C GLU A 201 -0.88 10.83 13.10
N ALA A 202 -0.58 10.27 14.27
CA ALA A 202 0.78 9.96 14.67
C ALA A 202 1.47 8.98 13.71
N ILE A 203 0.74 7.96 13.23
CA ILE A 203 1.27 7.02 12.23
C ILE A 203 1.40 7.72 10.88
N ALA A 204 0.42 8.53 10.49
CA ALA A 204 0.48 9.27 9.23
C ALA A 204 1.71 10.19 9.17
N VAL A 205 2.01 10.94 10.24
CA VAL A 205 3.20 11.81 10.32
C VAL A 205 4.49 10.97 10.29
N ALA A 206 4.57 9.88 11.03
CA ALA A 206 5.73 8.99 11.00
C ALA A 206 5.99 8.41 9.59
N GLU A 207 4.93 8.03 8.89
CA GLU A 207 5.01 7.54 7.50
C GLU A 207 5.40 8.67 6.53
N LEU A 208 4.91 9.90 6.69
CA LEU A 208 5.38 11.05 5.89
C LEU A 208 6.88 11.31 6.09
N VAL A 209 7.39 11.23 7.32
CA VAL A 209 8.83 11.32 7.61
C VAL A 209 9.58 10.20 6.89
N ARG A 210 9.07 8.95 6.99
CA ARG A 210 9.66 7.80 6.34
C ARG A 210 9.66 7.93 4.80
N GLU A 211 8.58 8.40 4.19
CA GLU A 211 8.51 8.67 2.75
C GLU A 211 9.61 9.62 2.31
N GLN A 212 9.76 10.76 3.01
CA GLN A 212 10.77 11.76 2.68
C GLN A 212 12.20 11.23 2.84
N LEU A 213 12.43 10.32 3.77
CA LEU A 213 13.70 9.61 3.91
C LEU A 213 13.91 8.62 2.77
N LEU A 214 12.89 7.84 2.36
CA LEU A 214 12.97 6.89 1.25
C LEU A 214 13.32 7.57 -0.09
N VAL A 215 12.84 8.79 -0.32
CA VAL A 215 13.18 9.59 -1.53
C VAL A 215 14.66 9.99 -1.54
N ARG A 216 15.22 10.31 -0.38
CA ARG A 216 16.60 10.84 -0.25
C ARG A 216 17.64 9.77 0.05
N ALA A 217 17.23 8.65 0.64
CA ALA A 217 18.11 7.57 1.01
C ALA A 217 18.58 6.77 -0.21
N ARG A 218 19.84 6.34 -0.17
CA ARG A 218 20.47 5.52 -1.21
C ARG A 218 20.81 4.12 -0.65
N GLU A 219 21.07 3.18 -1.55
CA GLU A 219 21.53 1.82 -1.25
C GLU A 219 20.62 1.05 -0.27
N GLU A 220 21.18 0.48 0.78
CA GLU A 220 20.52 -0.38 1.78
C GLU A 220 19.72 0.39 2.84
N LEU A 221 19.95 1.70 2.98
CA LEU A 221 19.36 2.53 4.03
C LEU A 221 17.82 2.52 4.03
N PRO A 222 17.12 2.55 2.87
CA PRO A 222 15.66 2.51 2.82
C PRO A 222 15.02 1.33 3.54
N HIS A 223 15.70 0.20 3.57
CA HIS A 223 15.18 -1.03 4.19
C HIS A 223 15.33 -1.04 5.71
N SER A 224 16.31 -0.30 6.25
CA SER A 224 16.67 -0.28 7.67
C SER A 224 16.13 0.91 8.46
N ILE A 225 15.28 1.76 7.85
CA ILE A 225 14.67 2.90 8.52
C ILE A 225 13.27 2.54 9.03
N ALA A 226 12.98 2.91 10.28
CA ALA A 226 11.63 3.03 10.81
C ALA A 226 11.43 4.43 11.40
N CYS A 227 10.18 4.89 11.46
CA CYS A 227 9.82 6.15 12.07
C CYS A 227 8.67 5.94 13.05
N VAL A 228 8.68 6.63 14.18
CA VAL A 228 7.62 6.59 15.18
C VAL A 228 7.47 7.96 15.83
N VAL A 229 6.24 8.44 15.97
CA VAL A 229 5.95 9.62 16.77
C VAL A 229 5.94 9.21 18.23
N THR A 230 6.79 9.84 19.03
CA THR A 230 6.97 9.55 20.47
C THR A 230 6.29 10.55 21.38
N GLU A 231 6.09 11.78 20.92
CA GLU A 231 5.40 12.84 21.65
C GLU A 231 4.51 13.62 20.69
N TRP A 232 3.27 13.92 21.12
CA TRP A 232 2.32 14.72 20.37
C TRP A 232 1.65 15.71 21.31
N GLU A 233 2.15 16.93 21.32
CA GLU A 233 1.60 18.07 22.07
C GLU A 233 1.49 19.26 21.11
N TRP A 234 0.32 19.39 20.50
CA TRP A 234 0.13 20.41 19.48
C TRP A 234 0.56 21.82 19.95
N PRO A 235 1.34 22.59 19.15
CA PRO A 235 1.76 22.30 17.77
C PRO A 235 3.02 21.40 17.66
N ARG A 236 3.59 20.94 18.76
CA ARG A 236 4.84 20.19 18.79
C ARG A 236 4.61 18.70 18.57
N ILE A 237 5.31 18.16 17.57
CA ILE A 237 5.31 16.74 17.21
C ILE A 237 6.77 16.26 17.21
N ARG A 238 7.06 15.22 17.98
CA ARG A 238 8.38 14.61 18.03
C ARG A 238 8.37 13.25 17.36
N CYS A 239 9.22 13.07 16.34
CA CYS A 239 9.34 11.83 15.59
C CYS A 239 10.76 11.26 15.71
N GLU A 240 10.87 10.03 16.19
CA GLU A 240 12.11 9.26 16.18
C GLU A 240 12.27 8.50 14.87
N ILE A 241 13.48 8.58 14.31
CA ILE A 241 13.94 7.84 13.15
C ILE A 241 14.91 6.77 13.64
N LEU A 242 14.53 5.50 13.49
CA LEU A 242 15.36 4.37 13.88
C LEU A 242 16.18 3.90 12.69
N VAL A 243 17.47 3.62 12.97
CA VAL A 243 18.41 3.00 12.03
C VAL A 243 19.17 1.88 12.73
N GLU A 244 19.77 0.95 11.99
CA GLU A 244 20.45 -0.21 12.59
C GLU A 244 21.91 0.03 12.96
N ARG A 245 22.57 1.06 12.36
CA ARG A 245 24.02 1.29 12.51
C ARG A 245 24.35 2.79 12.64
N GLU A 246 25.43 3.12 13.35
CA GLU A 246 25.93 4.50 13.47
C GLU A 246 26.27 5.12 12.11
N SER A 247 26.82 4.35 11.16
CA SER A 247 27.09 4.83 9.81
C SER A 247 25.81 5.30 9.09
N GLN A 248 24.68 4.62 9.31
CA GLN A 248 23.38 5.00 8.75
C GLN A 248 22.85 6.28 9.41
N LYS A 249 23.08 6.48 10.72
CA LYS A 249 22.70 7.71 11.43
C LYS A 249 23.34 8.94 10.79
N GLY A 250 24.64 8.87 10.48
CA GLY A 250 25.32 9.96 9.79
C GLY A 250 24.71 10.31 8.43
N ILE A 251 24.31 9.29 7.65
CA ILE A 251 23.67 9.47 6.34
C ILE A 251 22.28 10.11 6.49
N VAL A 252 21.49 9.66 7.46
CA VAL A 252 20.13 10.20 7.73
C VAL A 252 20.19 11.65 8.21
N ILE A 253 21.16 12.01 9.02
CA ILE A 253 21.35 13.39 9.48
C ILE A 253 21.86 14.28 8.33
N GLY A 254 22.81 13.80 7.53
CA GLY A 254 23.47 14.56 6.49
C GLY A 254 24.53 15.52 7.04
N VAL A 255 25.31 16.11 6.16
CA VAL A 255 26.35 17.10 6.54
C VAL A 255 25.65 18.32 7.14
N GLY A 256 26.04 18.68 8.38
CA GLY A 256 25.43 19.82 9.09
C GLY A 256 23.90 19.69 9.31
N GLY A 257 23.33 18.48 9.23
CA GLY A 257 21.90 18.25 9.42
C GLY A 257 21.02 18.54 8.19
N GLU A 258 21.63 18.69 7.02
CA GLU A 258 20.92 19.09 5.78
C GLU A 258 19.80 18.15 5.39
N VAL A 259 19.99 16.82 5.54
CA VAL A 259 18.98 15.83 5.17
C VAL A 259 17.78 15.92 6.10
N LEU A 260 18.00 15.93 7.42
CA LEU A 260 16.91 16.09 8.40
C LEU A 260 16.14 17.40 8.21
N LYS A 261 16.86 18.52 7.93
CA LYS A 261 16.23 19.79 7.66
C LYS A 261 15.33 19.72 6.41
N ALA A 262 15.81 19.11 5.34
CA ALA A 262 15.05 18.95 4.11
C ALA A 262 13.82 18.03 4.32
N VAL A 263 13.98 16.92 5.06
CA VAL A 263 12.87 16.04 5.46
C VAL A 263 11.83 16.80 6.28
N GLY A 264 12.25 17.48 7.35
CA GLY A 264 11.36 18.24 8.21
C GLY A 264 10.59 19.33 7.47
N THR A 265 11.25 20.04 6.54
CA THR A 265 10.59 21.05 5.70
C THR A 265 9.53 20.42 4.77
N ALA A 266 9.87 19.32 4.10
CA ALA A 266 8.96 18.63 3.17
C ALA A 266 7.77 17.96 3.88
N VAL A 267 7.94 17.50 5.12
CA VAL A 267 6.85 16.95 5.92
C VAL A 267 5.95 18.07 6.43
N ARG A 268 6.51 19.12 7.02
CA ARG A 268 5.69 20.27 7.51
C ARG A 268 4.82 20.90 6.43
N ALA A 269 5.27 20.91 5.17
CA ALA A 269 4.46 21.39 4.06
C ALA A 269 3.20 20.53 3.76
N GLN A 270 3.08 19.36 4.40
CA GLN A 270 1.95 18.42 4.28
C GLN A 270 1.15 18.31 5.59
N LEU A 271 1.52 19.04 6.63
CA LEU A 271 0.81 19.11 7.92
C LEU A 271 0.01 20.40 8.01
N ASP A 272 -0.87 20.46 9.01
CA ASP A 272 -1.62 21.67 9.31
C ASP A 272 -0.70 22.84 9.63
N GLU A 273 -1.18 24.05 9.32
CA GLU A 273 -0.43 25.28 9.54
C GLU A 273 -0.06 25.45 11.01
N GLY A 274 1.20 25.79 11.27
CA GLY A 274 1.72 25.96 12.63
C GLY A 274 2.41 24.72 13.20
N ALA A 275 2.32 23.54 12.57
CA ALA A 275 2.97 22.33 13.07
C ALA A 275 4.49 22.50 13.24
N TYR A 276 5.00 22.15 14.42
CA TYR A 276 6.42 22.13 14.76
C TYR A 276 6.92 20.69 14.88
N LEU A 277 7.68 20.23 13.90
CA LEU A 277 8.18 18.86 13.81
C LEU A 277 9.65 18.77 14.26
N GLU A 278 9.89 17.99 15.33
CA GLU A 278 11.21 17.63 15.80
C GLU A 278 11.59 16.22 15.32
N LEU A 279 12.78 16.09 14.72
CA LEU A 279 13.29 14.81 14.22
C LEU A 279 14.53 14.38 14.99
N PHE A 280 14.50 13.17 15.52
CA PHE A 280 15.63 12.56 16.25
C PHE A 280 16.04 11.25 15.58
N VAL A 281 17.34 10.99 15.49
CA VAL A 281 17.85 9.73 14.93
C VAL A 281 18.43 8.88 16.05
N ARG A 282 17.89 7.67 16.21
CA ARG A 282 18.32 6.68 17.18
C ARG A 282 18.85 5.42 16.48
N VAL A 283 19.95 4.89 16.98
CA VAL A 283 20.46 3.60 16.52
C VAL A 283 19.87 2.48 17.38
N GLU A 284 19.25 1.51 16.73
CA GLU A 284 18.73 0.31 17.35
C GLU A 284 19.11 -0.91 16.50
N PRO A 285 20.20 -1.61 16.88
CA PRO A 285 20.71 -2.71 16.08
C PRO A 285 19.71 -3.85 15.93
N HIS A 286 19.60 -4.36 14.70
CA HIS A 286 18.75 -5.51 14.36
C HIS A 286 17.27 -5.36 14.73
N TRP A 287 16.73 -4.14 14.76
CA TRP A 287 15.32 -3.90 15.14
C TRP A 287 14.33 -4.69 14.28
N GLN A 288 14.65 -4.96 13.01
CA GLN A 288 13.80 -5.75 12.10
C GLN A 288 13.70 -7.24 12.46
N GLN A 289 14.58 -7.75 13.33
CA GLN A 289 14.63 -9.15 13.77
C GLN A 289 14.08 -9.32 15.20
N ARG A 290 13.81 -8.23 15.92
CA ARG A 290 13.38 -8.24 17.32
C ARG A 290 11.87 -8.05 17.41
N ALA A 291 11.15 -9.04 17.95
CA ALA A 291 9.71 -8.98 18.11
C ALA A 291 9.26 -7.74 18.92
N GLU A 292 9.94 -7.45 20.06
CA GLU A 292 9.66 -6.29 20.91
C GLU A 292 9.78 -4.95 20.18
N SER A 293 10.80 -4.81 19.32
CA SER A 293 10.97 -3.60 18.51
C SER A 293 9.87 -3.45 17.47
N LEU A 294 9.48 -4.56 16.83
CA LEU A 294 8.39 -4.58 15.86
C LEU A 294 7.04 -4.26 16.52
N ASP A 295 6.77 -4.83 17.70
CA ASP A 295 5.53 -4.56 18.46
C ASP A 295 5.44 -3.08 18.87
N ARG A 296 6.54 -2.50 19.37
CA ARG A 296 6.62 -1.08 19.71
C ARG A 296 6.40 -0.17 18.52
N LEU A 297 6.88 -0.56 17.33
CA LEU A 297 6.71 0.16 16.08
C LEU A 297 5.34 -0.09 15.43
N GLY A 298 4.53 -0.98 15.98
CA GLY A 298 3.21 -1.32 15.45
C GLY A 298 3.24 -2.25 14.21
N TYR A 299 4.35 -3.00 14.00
CA TYR A 299 4.52 -3.92 12.86
C TYR A 299 4.11 -5.35 13.17
#